data_736c25b29090cd92e230e6c02a24be2f
#
_entry.id   736c25b29090cd92e230e6c02a24be2f
#
_cell.length_a   1.000
_cell.length_b   1.000
_cell.length_c   1.000
_cell.angle_alpha   90.00
_cell.angle_beta   90.00
_cell.angle_gamma   90.00
#
_symmetry.space_group_name_H-M   'P 1'
#
loop_
_entity.id
_entity.type
_entity.pdbx_description
1 polymer ?
#
loop_
_entity_poly.entity_id
_entity_poly.type
_entity_poly.pdbx_seq_one_letter_code
_entity_poly.pdbx_strand_id
1 'polypeptide(L)'
;MMENNDEFYFDTEELEDIIVYYLELGDFNYADMAVNYGLKLHPNSLDIKIKKLEILLEWEEYNTAKDLINELKGSSMENTDFLVCYAKYYSNLGNPRKSIEICKKALTLEEEENFLHNFIADEYVNLGDPFNALKHYRKALKEDPSDEYALENSMVCFSDLNKSEEAIAFLNEYLDDFPYSEIAWFEYGQFYFNRKNYEESIRGYDYLIAINSNSVGVYANKAACYEALGQYQKAIETYEEMLELEYTKAFTFYKIGLCNKALKQPIVALNAFQKSLREDPQFYLAMMEQSYLYEEMGGMTEALHFAKEATQLNEDNLDYQKRLAFLFIDSGKFEESLSCLKKLVSAEPSRFYNWYAYSEVLMLVGEYEEAVTVLNAAVKSHHRAELFYQLSNCFFNLKQQDKGVESLQKALELDPSLAKDMQKKYPFIKDEVKKVKTAKVKKKN
;
A
#
# COMPACT_ATOMS: atom_id res chain seq x y z
N MET A 1 31.79 7.95 -32.60
CA MET A 1 32.47 7.03 -33.56
C MET A 1 31.47 6.40 -34.52
N MET A 2 30.45 5.71 -34.06
CA MET A 2 29.46 5.07 -34.96
C MET A 2 28.59 6.05 -35.76
N GLU A 3 28.43 7.28 -35.33
CA GLU A 3 27.68 8.34 -36.04
C GLU A 3 28.39 8.91 -37.28
N ASN A 4 29.72 8.72 -37.40
CA ASN A 4 30.52 9.34 -38.49
C ASN A 4 30.85 8.39 -39.65
N ASN A 5 30.43 7.12 -39.65
CA ASN A 5 30.75 6.11 -40.66
C ASN A 5 32.28 5.87 -40.87
N ASP A 6 33.14 6.19 -39.91
CA ASP A 6 34.55 5.86 -39.95
C ASP A 6 34.74 4.39 -39.57
N GLU A 7 35.35 3.61 -40.46
CA GLU A 7 35.67 2.20 -40.17
C GLU A 7 36.94 2.13 -39.33
N PHE A 8 36.79 1.92 -38.03
CA PHE A 8 37.91 1.63 -37.13
C PHE A 8 37.98 0.11 -36.88
N TYR A 9 39.16 -0.45 -36.89
CA TYR A 9 39.32 -1.84 -36.49
C TYR A 9 39.46 -1.91 -34.97
N PHE A 10 38.62 -2.72 -34.33
CA PHE A 10 38.73 -3.10 -32.94
C PHE A 10 38.92 -4.61 -32.86
N ASP A 11 39.74 -5.08 -31.92
CA ASP A 11 39.80 -6.50 -31.61
C ASP A 11 38.55 -6.95 -30.83
N THR A 12 38.41 -8.26 -30.54
CA THR A 12 37.23 -8.81 -29.86
C THR A 12 37.12 -8.33 -28.43
N GLU A 13 38.22 -8.19 -27.70
CA GLU A 13 38.26 -7.77 -26.30
C GLU A 13 37.83 -6.30 -26.16
N GLU A 14 38.37 -5.40 -27.02
CA GLU A 14 37.92 -3.99 -27.05
C GLU A 14 36.41 -3.85 -27.36
N LEU A 15 35.90 -4.67 -28.23
CA LEU A 15 34.44 -4.67 -28.55
C LEU A 15 33.61 -5.17 -27.41
N GLU A 16 34.03 -6.21 -26.74
CA GLU A 16 33.35 -6.74 -25.55
C GLU A 16 33.29 -5.69 -24.44
N ASP A 17 34.40 -5.00 -24.15
CA ASP A 17 34.41 -3.90 -23.17
C ASP A 17 33.40 -2.79 -23.53
N ILE A 18 33.35 -2.40 -24.82
CA ILE A 18 32.37 -1.41 -25.29
C ILE A 18 30.93 -1.91 -25.13
N ILE A 19 30.67 -3.18 -25.45
CA ILE A 19 29.34 -3.77 -25.35
C ILE A 19 28.92 -3.86 -23.88
N VAL A 20 29.79 -4.37 -23.01
CA VAL A 20 29.54 -4.48 -21.57
C VAL A 20 29.25 -3.13 -20.96
N TYR A 21 30.05 -2.09 -21.30
CA TYR A 21 29.81 -0.73 -20.85
C TYR A 21 28.39 -0.22 -21.14
N TYR A 22 27.88 -0.44 -22.36
CA TYR A 22 26.52 -0.02 -22.70
C TYR A 22 25.44 -0.92 -22.07
N LEU A 23 25.72 -2.20 -21.88
CA LEU A 23 24.81 -3.09 -21.15
C LEU A 23 24.66 -2.68 -19.68
N GLU A 24 25.76 -2.34 -19.01
CA GLU A 24 25.76 -1.82 -17.63
C GLU A 24 25.01 -0.50 -17.48
N LEU A 25 25.07 0.36 -18.51
CA LEU A 25 24.28 1.61 -18.56
C LEU A 25 22.79 1.36 -18.88
N GLY A 26 22.38 0.15 -19.21
CA GLY A 26 21.03 -0.16 -19.68
C GLY A 26 20.71 0.39 -21.08
N ASP A 27 21.72 0.82 -21.84
CA ASP A 27 21.55 1.35 -23.20
C ASP A 27 21.70 0.24 -24.25
N PHE A 28 20.68 -0.59 -24.32
CA PHE A 28 20.62 -1.76 -25.23
C PHE A 28 20.70 -1.37 -26.70
N ASN A 29 20.35 -0.13 -27.10
CA ASN A 29 20.44 0.30 -28.48
C ASN A 29 21.90 0.49 -28.89
N TYR A 30 22.72 1.17 -28.09
CA TYR A 30 24.14 1.33 -28.38
C TYR A 30 24.90 0.01 -28.20
N ALA A 31 24.51 -0.83 -27.22
CA ALA A 31 25.06 -2.17 -27.09
C ALA A 31 24.80 -3.00 -28.37
N ASP A 32 23.59 -2.97 -28.93
CA ASP A 32 23.26 -3.68 -30.18
C ASP A 32 24.02 -3.16 -31.40
N MET A 33 24.20 -1.83 -31.48
CA MET A 33 25.04 -1.22 -32.52
C MET A 33 26.48 -1.72 -32.43
N ALA A 34 27.06 -1.79 -31.23
CA ALA A 34 28.40 -2.30 -31.00
C ALA A 34 28.52 -3.79 -31.33
N VAL A 35 27.54 -4.60 -30.91
CA VAL A 35 27.45 -6.04 -31.26
C VAL A 35 27.37 -6.22 -32.77
N ASN A 36 26.48 -5.50 -33.46
CA ASN A 36 26.33 -5.63 -34.92
C ASN A 36 27.61 -5.20 -35.68
N TYR A 37 28.31 -4.19 -35.16
CA TYR A 37 29.62 -3.79 -35.69
C TYR A 37 30.68 -4.86 -35.42
N GLY A 38 30.72 -5.41 -34.22
CA GLY A 38 31.63 -6.49 -33.84
C GLY A 38 31.44 -7.74 -34.67
N LEU A 39 30.20 -8.15 -34.95
CA LEU A 39 29.90 -9.30 -35.81
C LEU A 39 30.23 -9.07 -37.29
N LYS A 40 30.36 -7.82 -37.76
CA LYS A 40 30.90 -7.55 -39.10
C LYS A 40 32.42 -7.77 -39.15
N LEU A 41 33.14 -7.41 -38.11
CA LEU A 41 34.60 -7.55 -38.02
C LEU A 41 34.97 -9.02 -37.66
N HIS A 42 34.23 -9.61 -36.74
CA HIS A 42 34.48 -10.93 -36.14
C HIS A 42 33.23 -11.83 -36.19
N PRO A 43 32.81 -12.33 -37.40
CA PRO A 43 31.54 -13.04 -37.58
C PRO A 43 31.39 -14.34 -36.78
N ASN A 44 32.51 -14.89 -36.36
CA ASN A 44 32.56 -16.17 -35.63
C ASN A 44 32.88 -16.00 -34.12
N SER A 45 32.99 -14.76 -33.61
CA SER A 45 33.20 -14.57 -32.19
C SER A 45 32.02 -15.10 -31.40
N LEU A 46 32.32 -16.04 -30.50
CA LEU A 46 31.35 -16.65 -29.62
C LEU A 46 30.81 -15.60 -28.60
N ASP A 47 31.72 -14.85 -27.98
CA ASP A 47 31.43 -13.92 -26.89
C ASP A 47 30.55 -12.80 -27.38
N ILE A 48 30.83 -12.20 -28.54
CA ILE A 48 29.95 -11.18 -29.15
C ILE A 48 28.55 -11.74 -29.49
N LYS A 49 28.46 -13.01 -29.95
CA LYS A 49 27.17 -13.66 -30.19
C LYS A 49 26.39 -13.93 -28.90
N ILE A 50 27.06 -14.22 -27.79
CA ILE A 50 26.43 -14.37 -26.48
C ILE A 50 25.88 -13.01 -26.02
N LYS A 51 26.64 -11.92 -26.19
CA LYS A 51 26.15 -10.56 -25.90
C LYS A 51 24.95 -10.16 -26.78
N LYS A 52 24.94 -10.59 -28.05
CA LYS A 52 23.75 -10.46 -28.90
C LYS A 52 22.54 -11.19 -28.33
N LEU A 53 22.75 -12.43 -27.85
CA LEU A 53 21.70 -13.22 -27.22
C LEU A 53 21.16 -12.53 -25.96
N GLU A 54 22.01 -11.96 -25.13
CA GLU A 54 21.63 -11.20 -23.94
C GLU A 54 20.70 -10.03 -24.31
N ILE A 55 21.07 -9.21 -25.31
CA ILE A 55 20.24 -8.10 -25.80
C ILE A 55 18.89 -8.59 -26.34
N LEU A 56 18.86 -9.67 -27.10
CA LEU A 56 17.63 -10.24 -27.63
C LEU A 56 16.68 -10.70 -26.53
N LEU A 57 17.20 -11.20 -25.42
CA LEU A 57 16.40 -11.61 -24.28
C LEU A 57 15.80 -10.41 -23.54
N GLU A 58 16.55 -9.30 -23.39
CA GLU A 58 16.06 -8.06 -22.81
C GLU A 58 14.99 -7.37 -23.68
N TRP A 59 15.10 -7.51 -25.00
CA TRP A 59 14.08 -7.03 -25.95
C TRP A 59 12.90 -7.98 -26.14
N GLU A 60 12.88 -9.10 -25.42
CA GLU A 60 11.83 -10.13 -25.54
C GLU A 60 11.70 -10.73 -26.97
N GLU A 61 12.78 -10.64 -27.76
CA GLU A 61 12.83 -11.20 -29.12
C GLU A 61 13.09 -12.73 -29.12
N TYR A 62 12.21 -13.48 -28.47
CA TYR A 62 12.41 -14.91 -28.18
C TYR A 62 12.53 -15.79 -29.41
N ASN A 63 11.96 -15.42 -30.55
CA ASN A 63 12.11 -16.19 -31.78
C ASN A 63 13.54 -16.09 -32.33
N THR A 64 14.07 -14.85 -32.43
CA THR A 64 15.45 -14.58 -32.87
C THR A 64 16.46 -15.17 -31.89
N ALA A 65 16.21 -15.03 -30.58
CA ALA A 65 17.03 -15.63 -29.53
C ALA A 65 17.07 -17.15 -29.65
N LYS A 66 15.96 -17.82 -29.95
CA LYS A 66 15.89 -19.25 -30.16
C LYS A 66 16.76 -19.73 -31.33
N ASP A 67 16.72 -19.00 -32.44
CA ASP A 67 17.51 -19.36 -33.63
C ASP A 67 19.01 -19.24 -33.32
N LEU A 68 19.42 -18.16 -32.61
CA LEU A 68 20.81 -17.96 -32.18
C LEU A 68 21.23 -19.01 -31.15
N ILE A 69 20.38 -19.37 -30.18
CA ILE A 69 20.64 -20.48 -29.25
C ILE A 69 20.88 -21.81 -30.01
N ASN A 70 20.07 -22.11 -31.01
CA ASN A 70 20.23 -23.32 -31.79
C ASN A 70 21.53 -23.35 -32.60
N GLU A 71 21.98 -22.18 -33.11
CA GLU A 71 23.28 -22.02 -33.76
C GLU A 71 24.44 -22.31 -32.79
N LEU A 72 24.37 -21.69 -31.59
CA LEU A 72 25.46 -21.75 -30.60
C LEU A 72 25.53 -23.08 -29.82
N LYS A 73 24.42 -23.76 -29.66
CA LYS A 73 24.29 -24.95 -28.79
C LYS A 73 25.31 -26.06 -29.05
N GLY A 74 25.78 -26.21 -30.31
CA GLY A 74 26.76 -27.25 -30.67
C GLY A 74 28.15 -27.00 -30.10
N SER A 75 28.55 -25.73 -29.91
CA SER A 75 29.92 -25.32 -29.54
C SER A 75 30.03 -24.71 -28.15
N SER A 76 28.92 -24.32 -27.54
CA SER A 76 28.93 -23.41 -26.36
C SER A 76 28.35 -24.06 -25.09
N MET A 77 28.10 -25.36 -25.07
CA MET A 77 27.54 -26.04 -23.89
C MET A 77 28.54 -26.21 -22.73
N GLU A 78 29.76 -25.70 -22.87
CA GLU A 78 30.81 -25.62 -21.84
C GLU A 78 31.18 -24.12 -21.54
N ASN A 79 30.39 -23.18 -22.03
CA ASN A 79 30.56 -21.74 -21.75
C ASN A 79 29.46 -21.33 -20.78
N THR A 80 29.84 -20.78 -19.63
CA THR A 80 28.91 -20.39 -18.54
C THR A 80 27.99 -19.26 -18.96
N ASP A 81 28.48 -18.23 -19.63
CA ASP A 81 27.69 -17.09 -20.08
C ASP A 81 26.59 -17.50 -21.05
N PHE A 82 26.93 -18.41 -21.98
CA PHE A 82 25.92 -19.00 -22.86
C PHE A 82 24.85 -19.78 -22.08
N LEU A 83 25.26 -20.60 -21.12
CA LEU A 83 24.30 -21.36 -20.30
C LEU A 83 23.40 -20.45 -19.47
N VAL A 84 23.92 -19.32 -18.97
CA VAL A 84 23.14 -18.31 -18.27
C VAL A 84 22.08 -17.70 -19.19
N CYS A 85 22.48 -17.23 -20.37
CA CYS A 85 21.52 -16.70 -21.35
C CYS A 85 20.48 -17.76 -21.76
N TYR A 86 20.92 -19.00 -21.92
CA TYR A 86 20.05 -20.10 -22.28
C TYR A 86 19.04 -20.44 -21.15
N ALA A 87 19.46 -20.35 -19.90
CA ALA A 87 18.58 -20.48 -18.73
C ALA A 87 17.57 -19.32 -18.65
N LYS A 88 18.04 -18.06 -18.78
CA LYS A 88 17.19 -16.86 -18.86
C LYS A 88 16.13 -16.98 -19.97
N TYR A 89 16.48 -17.51 -21.14
CA TYR A 89 15.53 -17.78 -22.20
C TYR A 89 14.38 -18.66 -21.75
N TYR A 90 14.65 -19.78 -21.04
CA TYR A 90 13.59 -20.65 -20.53
C TYR A 90 12.83 -20.06 -19.36
N SER A 91 13.47 -19.27 -18.52
CA SER A 91 12.81 -18.51 -17.46
C SER A 91 11.75 -17.57 -18.05
N ASN A 92 12.15 -16.76 -19.03
CA ASN A 92 11.27 -15.81 -19.71
C ASN A 92 10.10 -16.49 -20.46
N LEU A 93 10.29 -17.72 -20.90
CA LEU A 93 9.20 -18.54 -21.47
C LEU A 93 8.31 -19.23 -20.43
N GLY A 94 8.51 -18.97 -19.14
CA GLY A 94 7.74 -19.58 -18.05
C GLY A 94 8.04 -21.06 -17.85
N ASN A 95 9.26 -21.50 -18.18
CA ASN A 95 9.71 -22.87 -17.95
C ASN A 95 10.85 -22.95 -16.91
N PRO A 96 10.56 -22.69 -15.63
CA PRO A 96 11.55 -22.63 -14.56
C PRO A 96 12.28 -23.97 -14.35
N ARG A 97 11.63 -25.09 -14.60
CA ARG A 97 12.28 -26.43 -14.46
C ARG A 97 13.44 -26.62 -15.43
N LYS A 98 13.26 -26.16 -16.69
CA LYS A 98 14.31 -26.25 -17.69
C LYS A 98 15.42 -25.23 -17.44
N SER A 99 15.06 -24.06 -16.98
CA SER A 99 16.00 -23.02 -16.52
C SER A 99 16.91 -23.58 -15.43
N ILE A 100 16.35 -24.14 -14.35
CA ILE A 100 17.12 -24.78 -13.27
C ILE A 100 18.05 -25.86 -13.75
N GLU A 101 17.59 -26.72 -14.67
CA GLU A 101 18.44 -27.80 -15.22
C GLU A 101 19.70 -27.25 -15.90
N ILE A 102 19.53 -26.15 -16.66
CA ILE A 102 20.62 -25.50 -17.38
C ILE A 102 21.57 -24.78 -16.41
N CYS A 103 21.03 -24.04 -15.45
CA CYS A 103 21.84 -23.35 -14.42
C CYS A 103 22.64 -24.35 -13.58
N LYS A 104 22.07 -25.51 -13.23
CA LYS A 104 22.81 -26.57 -12.54
C LYS A 104 23.96 -27.13 -13.39
N LYS A 105 23.84 -27.12 -14.70
CA LYS A 105 24.94 -27.47 -15.59
C LYS A 105 26.02 -26.37 -15.56
N ALA A 106 25.64 -25.09 -15.59
CA ALA A 106 26.58 -23.97 -15.46
C ALA A 106 27.40 -24.07 -14.17
N LEU A 107 26.75 -24.35 -13.02
CA LEU A 107 27.43 -24.57 -11.73
C LEU A 107 28.43 -25.78 -11.72
N THR A 108 28.37 -26.69 -12.69
CA THR A 108 29.39 -27.73 -12.78
C THR A 108 30.65 -27.31 -13.49
N LEU A 109 30.60 -26.14 -14.15
CA LEU A 109 31.74 -25.56 -14.87
C LEU A 109 32.50 -24.58 -14.00
N GLU A 110 31.77 -23.81 -13.21
CA GLU A 110 32.28 -22.81 -12.26
C GLU A 110 31.58 -23.03 -10.92
N GLU A 111 32.37 -23.36 -9.86
CA GLU A 111 31.81 -23.80 -8.57
C GLU A 111 31.42 -22.65 -7.66
N GLU A 112 31.92 -21.42 -7.89
CA GLU A 112 31.79 -20.28 -6.97
C GLU A 112 31.03 -19.11 -7.63
N GLU A 113 29.79 -19.37 -8.06
CA GLU A 113 28.94 -18.32 -8.66
C GLU A 113 27.68 -18.07 -7.82
N ASN A 114 27.78 -17.15 -6.85
CA ASN A 114 26.65 -16.79 -5.97
C ASN A 114 25.41 -16.39 -6.78
N PHE A 115 25.62 -15.68 -7.88
CA PHE A 115 24.53 -15.23 -8.75
C PHE A 115 23.76 -16.41 -9.39
N LEU A 116 24.42 -17.50 -9.76
CA LEU A 116 23.76 -18.70 -10.27
C LEU A 116 22.91 -19.36 -9.19
N HIS A 117 23.37 -19.32 -7.94
CA HIS A 117 22.60 -19.81 -6.82
C HIS A 117 21.36 -18.94 -6.59
N ASN A 118 21.46 -17.63 -6.66
CA ASN A 118 20.32 -16.72 -6.58
C ASN A 118 19.32 -16.99 -7.71
N PHE A 119 19.79 -17.08 -8.93
CA PHE A 119 18.94 -17.33 -10.09
C PHE A 119 18.19 -18.68 -9.99
N ILE A 120 18.87 -19.75 -9.54
CA ILE A 120 18.21 -21.04 -9.29
C ILE A 120 17.17 -20.91 -8.16
N ALA A 121 17.46 -20.15 -7.12
CA ALA A 121 16.53 -19.91 -6.02
C ALA A 121 15.27 -19.20 -6.51
N ASP A 122 15.41 -18.15 -7.32
CA ASP A 122 14.30 -17.43 -7.94
C ASP A 122 13.41 -18.35 -8.78
N GLU A 123 14.03 -19.24 -9.55
CA GLU A 123 13.28 -20.22 -10.33
C GLU A 123 12.52 -21.23 -9.45
N TYR A 124 13.05 -21.57 -8.26
CA TYR A 124 12.30 -22.36 -7.29
C TYR A 124 11.17 -21.55 -6.63
N VAL A 125 11.34 -20.25 -6.42
CA VAL A 125 10.24 -19.36 -5.99
C VAL A 125 9.14 -19.34 -7.05
N ASN A 126 9.49 -19.21 -8.34
CA ASN A 126 8.56 -19.26 -9.46
C ASN A 126 7.80 -20.61 -9.54
N LEU A 127 8.40 -21.68 -9.05
CA LEU A 127 7.75 -23.00 -8.92
C LEU A 127 6.88 -23.14 -7.67
N GLY A 128 6.88 -22.16 -6.76
CA GLY A 128 6.22 -22.25 -5.46
C GLY A 128 6.92 -23.23 -4.50
N ASP A 129 8.24 -23.41 -4.64
CA ASP A 129 9.06 -24.30 -3.81
C ASP A 129 10.07 -23.49 -2.95
N PRO A 130 9.59 -22.77 -1.91
CA PRO A 130 10.46 -21.96 -1.06
C PRO A 130 11.48 -22.78 -0.27
N PHE A 131 11.26 -24.08 -0.11
CA PHE A 131 12.21 -24.96 0.56
C PHE A 131 13.50 -25.15 -0.24
N ASN A 132 13.40 -25.39 -1.54
CA ASN A 132 14.57 -25.51 -2.39
C ASN A 132 15.17 -24.13 -2.74
N ALA A 133 14.35 -23.09 -2.85
CA ALA A 133 14.81 -21.71 -2.98
C ALA A 133 15.74 -21.33 -1.82
N LEU A 134 15.29 -21.50 -0.57
CA LEU A 134 16.08 -21.21 0.63
C LEU A 134 17.43 -21.93 0.65
N LYS A 135 17.50 -23.17 0.18
CA LYS A 135 18.78 -23.91 0.11
C LYS A 135 19.78 -23.22 -0.83
N HIS A 136 19.29 -22.65 -1.92
CA HIS A 136 20.14 -21.99 -2.91
C HIS A 136 20.52 -20.57 -2.47
N TYR A 137 19.61 -19.78 -1.90
CA TYR A 137 19.97 -18.48 -1.28
C TYR A 137 21.00 -18.65 -0.15
N ARG A 138 20.86 -19.66 0.70
CA ARG A 138 21.87 -19.93 1.74
C ARG A 138 23.22 -20.36 1.18
N LYS A 139 23.28 -20.93 -0.01
CA LYS A 139 24.55 -21.22 -0.69
C LYS A 139 25.16 -19.94 -1.27
N ALA A 140 24.34 -19.08 -1.90
CA ALA A 140 24.79 -17.77 -2.35
C ALA A 140 25.42 -16.97 -1.21
N LEU A 141 24.75 -16.90 -0.04
CA LEU A 141 25.28 -16.26 1.16
C LEU A 141 26.55 -16.89 1.72
N LYS A 142 26.76 -18.18 1.48
CA LYS A 142 28.01 -18.83 1.89
C LYS A 142 29.18 -18.43 1.00
N GLU A 143 28.92 -18.21 -0.28
CA GLU A 143 29.92 -17.75 -1.28
C GLU A 143 30.16 -16.24 -1.15
N ASP A 144 29.08 -15.45 -1.05
CA ASP A 144 29.12 -14.02 -0.79
C ASP A 144 28.24 -13.66 0.40
N PRO A 145 28.85 -13.52 1.58
CA PRO A 145 28.10 -13.13 2.78
C PRO A 145 27.55 -11.71 2.75
N SER A 146 27.98 -10.87 1.82
CA SER A 146 27.45 -9.51 1.65
C SER A 146 26.24 -9.44 0.70
N ASP A 147 25.79 -10.57 0.18
CA ASP A 147 24.65 -10.65 -0.74
C ASP A 147 23.33 -10.34 0.00
N GLU A 148 22.97 -9.06 0.01
CA GLU A 148 21.73 -8.57 0.62
C GLU A 148 20.49 -9.19 -0.01
N TYR A 149 20.50 -9.43 -1.34
CA TYR A 149 19.39 -10.06 -2.05
C TYR A 149 19.12 -11.47 -1.56
N ALA A 150 20.16 -12.28 -1.41
CA ALA A 150 20.06 -13.64 -0.91
C ALA A 150 19.58 -13.70 0.55
N LEU A 151 20.00 -12.74 1.39
CA LEU A 151 19.58 -12.65 2.78
C LEU A 151 18.09 -12.32 2.90
N GLU A 152 17.64 -11.27 2.25
CA GLU A 152 16.24 -10.83 2.24
C GLU A 152 15.31 -11.95 1.73
N ASN A 153 15.64 -12.54 0.59
CA ASN A 153 14.84 -13.64 0.02
C ASN A 153 14.87 -14.92 0.86
N SER A 154 15.96 -15.18 1.62
CA SER A 154 15.97 -16.25 2.60
C SER A 154 14.93 -16.01 3.69
N MET A 155 14.77 -14.76 4.18
CA MET A 155 13.78 -14.42 5.18
C MET A 155 12.35 -14.54 4.65
N VAL A 156 12.11 -14.17 3.37
CA VAL A 156 10.83 -14.40 2.69
C VAL A 156 10.52 -15.90 2.63
N CYS A 157 11.48 -16.72 2.20
CA CYS A 157 11.31 -18.17 2.17
C CYS A 157 10.98 -18.78 3.54
N PHE A 158 11.63 -18.34 4.60
CA PHE A 158 11.30 -18.76 5.97
C PHE A 158 9.88 -18.40 6.36
N SER A 159 9.42 -17.21 5.96
CA SER A 159 8.04 -16.77 6.20
C SER A 159 7.03 -17.65 5.48
N ASP A 160 7.25 -17.95 4.20
CA ASP A 160 6.38 -18.81 3.38
C ASP A 160 6.32 -20.25 3.92
N LEU A 161 7.42 -20.74 4.46
CA LEU A 161 7.50 -22.05 5.10
C LEU A 161 6.92 -22.07 6.52
N ASN A 162 6.53 -20.90 7.07
CA ASN A 162 6.12 -20.73 8.47
C ASN A 162 7.20 -21.22 9.48
N LYS A 163 8.49 -21.05 9.15
CA LYS A 163 9.64 -21.52 9.93
C LYS A 163 10.29 -20.40 10.74
N SER A 164 9.52 -19.79 11.60
CA SER A 164 9.93 -18.61 12.36
C SER A 164 11.12 -18.83 13.27
N GLU A 165 11.18 -19.98 13.95
CA GLU A 165 12.29 -20.29 14.87
C GLU A 165 13.58 -20.57 14.09
N GLU A 166 13.49 -21.19 12.93
CA GLU A 166 14.63 -21.40 12.05
C GLU A 166 15.12 -20.07 11.44
N ALA A 167 14.20 -19.15 11.11
CA ALA A 167 14.54 -17.85 10.58
C ALA A 167 15.37 -17.02 11.56
N ILE A 168 14.94 -16.93 12.82
CA ILE A 168 15.69 -16.17 13.84
C ILE A 168 17.01 -16.84 14.23
N ALA A 169 17.05 -18.16 14.26
CA ALA A 169 18.29 -18.90 14.49
C ALA A 169 19.30 -18.61 13.37
N PHE A 170 18.84 -18.62 12.11
CA PHE A 170 19.65 -18.28 10.95
C PHE A 170 20.16 -16.82 11.01
N LEU A 171 19.31 -15.84 11.34
CA LEU A 171 19.73 -14.44 11.48
C LEU A 171 20.75 -14.26 12.60
N ASN A 172 20.57 -14.94 13.74
CA ASN A 172 21.53 -14.85 14.85
C ASN A 172 22.88 -15.46 14.47
N GLU A 173 22.89 -16.64 13.83
CA GLU A 173 24.12 -17.26 13.30
C GLU A 173 24.82 -16.33 12.30
N TYR A 174 24.06 -15.72 11.39
CA TYR A 174 24.60 -14.78 10.42
C TYR A 174 25.19 -13.52 11.11
N LEU A 175 24.49 -12.96 12.10
CA LEU A 175 24.95 -11.79 12.84
C LEU A 175 26.14 -12.08 13.77
N ASP A 176 26.30 -13.32 14.23
CA ASP A 176 27.51 -13.73 14.97
C ASP A 176 28.75 -13.66 14.07
N ASP A 177 28.62 -14.02 12.80
CA ASP A 177 29.69 -13.98 11.81
C ASP A 177 29.87 -12.57 11.18
N PHE A 178 28.77 -11.84 10.97
CA PHE A 178 28.71 -10.53 10.31
C PHE A 178 27.98 -9.47 11.17
N PRO A 179 28.55 -9.09 12.33
CA PRO A 179 27.86 -8.21 13.31
C PRO A 179 27.63 -6.77 12.81
N TYR A 180 28.24 -6.37 11.69
CA TYR A 180 28.06 -5.05 11.07
C TYR A 180 27.21 -5.07 9.81
N SER A 181 26.51 -6.17 9.52
CA SER A 181 25.58 -6.26 8.40
C SER A 181 24.35 -5.40 8.64
N GLU A 182 24.20 -4.32 7.88
CA GLU A 182 23.05 -3.41 7.97
C GLU A 182 21.76 -4.16 7.64
N ILE A 183 21.76 -4.95 6.56
CA ILE A 183 20.59 -5.69 6.12
C ILE A 183 20.16 -6.74 7.15
N ALA A 184 21.10 -7.44 7.78
CA ALA A 184 20.74 -8.46 8.77
C ALA A 184 20.10 -7.84 10.02
N TRP A 185 20.59 -6.69 10.50
CA TRP A 185 19.95 -5.97 11.60
C TRP A 185 18.60 -5.37 11.21
N PHE A 186 18.45 -4.93 9.96
CA PHE A 186 17.16 -4.50 9.44
C PHE A 186 16.16 -5.65 9.43
N GLU A 187 16.53 -6.81 8.88
CA GLU A 187 15.70 -8.01 8.85
C GLU A 187 15.36 -8.51 10.27
N TYR A 188 16.32 -8.43 11.20
CA TYR A 188 16.07 -8.74 12.61
C TYR A 188 14.98 -7.81 13.20
N GLY A 189 15.10 -6.51 12.97
CA GLY A 189 14.13 -5.52 13.40
C GLY A 189 12.73 -5.79 12.80
N GLN A 190 12.64 -6.01 11.50
CA GLN A 190 11.40 -6.32 10.80
C GLN A 190 10.78 -7.65 11.26
N PHE A 191 11.59 -8.67 11.45
CA PHE A 191 11.13 -9.96 11.93
C PHE A 191 10.38 -9.85 13.25
N TYR A 192 10.95 -9.12 14.21
CA TYR A 192 10.32 -8.93 15.51
C TYR A 192 9.17 -7.93 15.49
N PHE A 193 9.22 -6.90 14.61
CA PHE A 193 8.10 -5.98 14.40
C PHE A 193 6.84 -6.71 13.95
N ASN A 194 6.96 -7.56 12.94
CA ASN A 194 5.85 -8.35 12.39
C ASN A 194 5.23 -9.31 13.43
N ARG A 195 6.00 -9.70 14.43
CA ARG A 195 5.55 -10.53 15.59
C ARG A 195 5.09 -9.70 16.77
N LYS A 196 5.05 -8.39 16.65
CA LYS A 196 4.67 -7.45 17.70
C LYS A 196 5.57 -7.54 18.96
N ASN A 197 6.77 -8.07 18.81
CA ASN A 197 7.81 -8.01 19.82
C ASN A 197 8.65 -6.75 19.59
N TYR A 198 8.04 -5.60 19.95
CA TYR A 198 8.59 -4.29 19.60
C TYR A 198 9.89 -3.97 20.36
N GLU A 199 10.12 -4.56 21.53
CA GLU A 199 11.35 -4.39 22.30
C GLU A 199 12.56 -4.98 21.56
N GLU A 200 12.45 -6.21 21.05
CA GLU A 200 13.52 -6.81 20.26
C GLU A 200 13.67 -6.13 18.89
N SER A 201 12.55 -5.67 18.30
CA SER A 201 12.60 -4.88 17.06
C SER A 201 13.40 -3.59 17.26
N ILE A 202 13.16 -2.85 18.34
CA ILE A 202 13.92 -1.63 18.69
C ILE A 202 15.39 -1.96 18.85
N ARG A 203 15.74 -3.07 19.50
CA ARG A 203 17.13 -3.51 19.65
C ARG A 203 17.82 -3.69 18.30
N GLY A 204 17.16 -4.34 17.33
CA GLY A 204 17.69 -4.48 15.96
C GLY A 204 17.95 -3.14 15.30
N TYR A 205 16.98 -2.22 15.40
CA TYR A 205 17.13 -0.87 14.83
C TYR A 205 18.19 -0.02 15.58
N ASP A 206 18.37 -0.22 16.89
CA ASP A 206 19.44 0.46 17.63
C ASP A 206 20.83 0.03 17.15
N TYR A 207 21.05 -1.27 16.88
CA TYR A 207 22.29 -1.74 16.27
C TYR A 207 22.50 -1.17 14.88
N LEU A 208 21.44 -1.17 14.06
CA LEU A 208 21.52 -0.63 12.71
C LEU A 208 21.84 0.88 12.69
N ILE A 209 21.22 1.67 13.58
CA ILE A 209 21.52 3.10 13.75
C ILE A 209 22.99 3.30 14.21
N ALA A 210 23.49 2.43 15.08
CA ALA A 210 24.87 2.50 15.54
C ALA A 210 25.89 2.21 14.41
N ILE A 211 25.53 1.38 13.42
CA ILE A 211 26.34 1.07 12.25
C ILE A 211 26.22 2.22 11.22
N ASN A 212 24.99 2.63 10.92
CA ASN A 212 24.68 3.66 9.93
C ASN A 212 23.63 4.63 10.48
N SER A 213 24.09 5.75 11.02
CA SER A 213 23.22 6.77 11.62
C SER A 213 22.42 7.58 10.60
N ASN A 214 22.65 7.43 9.30
CA ASN A 214 22.02 8.24 8.25
C ASN A 214 20.78 7.57 7.63
N SER A 215 20.40 6.39 8.09
CA SER A 215 19.25 5.66 7.55
C SER A 215 17.92 6.17 8.13
N VAL A 216 17.33 7.17 7.48
CA VAL A 216 16.06 7.82 7.89
C VAL A 216 14.93 6.80 8.14
N GLY A 217 14.78 5.79 7.27
CA GLY A 217 13.75 4.77 7.38
C GLY A 217 13.83 3.95 8.67
N VAL A 218 15.04 3.75 9.19
CA VAL A 218 15.25 2.98 10.44
C VAL A 218 14.72 3.74 11.65
N TYR A 219 14.93 5.05 11.71
CA TYR A 219 14.35 5.89 12.77
C TYR A 219 12.83 5.87 12.72
N ALA A 220 12.23 5.92 11.51
CA ALA A 220 10.78 5.81 11.35
C ALA A 220 10.24 4.47 11.89
N ASN A 221 10.91 3.36 11.57
CA ASN A 221 10.53 2.03 12.05
C ASN A 221 10.69 1.89 13.58
N LYS A 222 11.79 2.41 14.13
CA LYS A 222 12.03 2.44 15.58
C LYS A 222 10.96 3.27 16.30
N ALA A 223 10.64 4.46 15.79
CA ALA A 223 9.59 5.30 16.34
C ALA A 223 8.21 4.62 16.27
N ALA A 224 7.90 3.90 15.17
CA ALA A 224 6.68 3.11 15.05
C ALA A 224 6.59 1.99 16.10
N CYS A 225 7.72 1.37 16.47
CA CYS A 225 7.75 0.41 17.59
C CYS A 225 7.39 1.11 18.91
N TYR A 226 7.95 2.29 19.20
CA TYR A 226 7.59 3.05 20.40
C TYR A 226 6.12 3.49 20.39
N GLU A 227 5.57 3.89 19.25
CA GLU A 227 4.12 4.17 19.12
C GLU A 227 3.28 2.94 19.48
N ALA A 228 3.65 1.77 18.95
CA ALA A 228 2.93 0.52 19.20
C ALA A 228 2.98 0.08 20.66
N LEU A 229 4.08 0.41 21.37
CA LEU A 229 4.23 0.21 22.82
C LEU A 229 3.51 1.29 23.66
N GLY A 230 2.92 2.32 23.03
CA GLY A 230 2.35 3.47 23.75
C GLY A 230 3.40 4.40 24.39
N GLN A 231 4.68 4.23 24.06
CA GLN A 231 5.79 5.05 24.57
C GLN A 231 5.97 6.31 23.71
N TYR A 232 4.90 7.11 23.58
CA TYR A 232 4.82 8.23 22.65
C TYR A 232 5.91 9.29 22.85
N GLN A 233 6.40 9.47 24.08
CA GLN A 233 7.49 10.42 24.33
C GLN A 233 8.80 9.97 23.67
N LYS A 234 9.14 8.68 23.74
CA LYS A 234 10.33 8.12 23.06
C LYS A 234 10.16 8.12 21.54
N ALA A 235 8.93 7.90 21.05
CA ALA A 235 8.64 8.04 19.62
C ALA A 235 8.92 9.46 19.13
N ILE A 236 8.51 10.49 19.90
CA ILE A 236 8.78 11.90 19.57
C ILE A 236 10.29 12.15 19.52
N GLU A 237 11.04 11.73 20.54
CA GLU A 237 12.50 11.88 20.59
C GLU A 237 13.16 11.25 19.36
N THR A 238 12.74 10.04 18.99
CA THR A 238 13.24 9.35 17.79
C THR A 238 12.87 10.07 16.49
N TYR A 239 11.66 10.62 16.38
CA TYR A 239 11.27 11.46 15.24
C TYR A 239 12.03 12.79 15.20
N GLU A 240 12.38 13.37 16.34
CA GLU A 240 13.22 14.58 16.40
C GLU A 240 14.64 14.32 15.89
N GLU A 241 15.25 13.16 16.25
CA GLU A 241 16.52 12.71 15.66
C GLU A 241 16.39 12.57 14.13
N MET A 242 15.32 11.97 13.64
CA MET A 242 15.05 11.79 12.21
C MET A 242 14.95 13.13 11.46
N LEU A 243 14.39 14.18 12.07
CA LEU A 243 14.25 15.50 11.46
C LEU A 243 15.59 16.17 11.08
N GLU A 244 16.69 15.77 11.71
CA GLU A 244 18.02 16.29 11.36
C GLU A 244 18.55 15.68 10.07
N LEU A 245 18.00 14.53 9.65
CA LEU A 245 18.45 13.75 8.49
C LEU A 245 17.58 13.96 7.24
N GLU A 246 16.34 14.46 7.40
CA GLU A 246 15.36 14.55 6.32
C GLU A 246 15.38 15.87 5.57
N TYR A 247 15.17 15.79 4.23
CA TYR A 247 14.89 16.95 3.38
C TYR A 247 13.41 17.36 3.45
N THR A 248 12.48 16.41 3.53
CA THR A 248 11.02 16.64 3.56
C THR A 248 10.47 16.25 4.92
N LYS A 249 10.24 17.24 5.77
CA LYS A 249 9.92 17.04 7.19
C LYS A 249 8.42 16.95 7.50
N ALA A 250 7.57 17.12 6.47
CA ALA A 250 6.13 17.21 6.65
C ALA A 250 5.53 15.96 7.34
N PHE A 251 5.91 14.77 6.88
CA PHE A 251 5.42 13.52 7.46
C PHE A 251 5.90 13.33 8.90
N THR A 252 7.14 13.65 9.19
CA THR A 252 7.72 13.50 10.54
C THR A 252 7.05 14.45 11.53
N PHE A 253 6.82 15.72 11.17
CA PHE A 253 6.03 16.62 12.00
C PHE A 253 4.58 16.15 12.21
N TYR A 254 3.97 15.57 11.19
CA TYR A 254 2.66 14.95 11.33
C TYR A 254 2.67 13.80 12.36
N LYS A 255 3.66 12.91 12.33
CA LYS A 255 3.82 11.81 13.27
C LYS A 255 4.07 12.32 14.70
N ILE A 256 4.90 13.35 14.88
CA ILE A 256 5.09 14.03 16.16
C ILE A 256 3.74 14.61 16.66
N GLY A 257 2.94 15.18 15.76
CA GLY A 257 1.60 15.66 16.09
C GLY A 257 0.68 14.56 16.61
N LEU A 258 0.67 13.40 15.95
CA LEU A 258 -0.13 12.25 16.39
C LEU A 258 0.30 11.74 17.76
N CYS A 259 1.60 11.64 18.02
CA CYS A 259 2.13 11.24 19.34
C CYS A 259 1.71 12.23 20.43
N ASN A 260 1.80 13.55 20.18
CA ASN A 260 1.35 14.57 21.13
C ASN A 260 -0.17 14.52 21.36
N LYS A 261 -0.96 14.23 20.32
CA LYS A 261 -2.40 13.99 20.44
C LYS A 261 -2.69 12.81 21.37
N ALA A 262 -1.95 11.70 21.20
CA ALA A 262 -2.07 10.52 22.06
C ALA A 262 -1.68 10.81 23.52
N LEU A 263 -0.70 11.69 23.74
CA LEU A 263 -0.31 12.20 25.07
C LEU A 263 -1.32 13.20 25.65
N LYS A 264 -2.43 13.48 24.96
CA LYS A 264 -3.44 14.49 25.33
C LYS A 264 -2.87 15.92 25.50
N GLN A 265 -1.96 16.28 24.60
CA GLN A 265 -1.34 17.60 24.50
C GLN A 265 -1.80 18.32 23.23
N PRO A 266 -3.08 18.74 23.12
CA PRO A 266 -3.68 19.19 21.86
C PRO A 266 -3.01 20.45 21.28
N ILE A 267 -2.54 21.36 22.12
CA ILE A 267 -1.86 22.59 21.65
C ILE A 267 -0.50 22.25 21.02
N VAL A 268 0.25 21.31 21.62
CA VAL A 268 1.54 20.88 21.08
C VAL A 268 1.34 20.09 19.78
N ALA A 269 0.30 19.25 19.72
CA ALA A 269 -0.09 18.54 18.52
C ALA A 269 -0.46 19.49 17.36
N LEU A 270 -1.25 20.54 17.62
CA LEU A 270 -1.58 21.56 16.64
C LEU A 270 -0.33 22.26 16.10
N ASN A 271 0.61 22.62 16.98
CA ASN A 271 1.88 23.22 16.55
C ASN A 271 2.69 22.29 15.64
N ALA A 272 2.71 21.00 15.95
CA ALA A 272 3.39 20.01 15.10
C ALA A 272 2.71 19.87 13.73
N PHE A 273 1.38 19.78 13.67
CA PHE A 273 0.64 19.76 12.41
C PHE A 273 0.80 21.05 11.61
N GLN A 274 0.89 22.22 12.27
CA GLN A 274 1.19 23.48 11.59
C GLN A 274 2.60 23.48 11.00
N LYS A 275 3.59 22.87 11.66
CA LYS A 275 4.94 22.69 11.09
C LYS A 275 4.88 21.78 9.88
N SER A 276 4.14 20.67 9.94
CA SER A 276 3.90 19.77 8.81
C SER A 276 3.36 20.54 7.58
N LEU A 277 2.34 21.41 7.79
CA LEU A 277 1.75 22.22 6.72
C LEU A 277 2.64 23.39 6.22
N ARG A 278 3.64 23.80 6.98
CA ARG A 278 4.66 24.75 6.49
C ARG A 278 5.64 24.09 5.54
N GLU A 279 5.98 22.82 5.81
CA GLU A 279 6.86 22.01 4.95
C GLU A 279 6.12 21.56 3.67
N ASP A 280 4.87 21.12 3.82
CA ASP A 280 3.99 20.75 2.72
C ASP A 280 2.57 21.33 2.92
N PRO A 281 2.25 22.46 2.26
CA PRO A 281 0.92 23.06 2.34
C PRO A 281 -0.23 22.20 1.82
N GLN A 282 0.05 21.10 1.10
CA GLN A 282 -0.96 20.18 0.58
C GLN A 282 -1.07 18.87 1.40
N PHE A 283 -0.42 18.81 2.55
CA PHE A 283 -0.43 17.61 3.40
C PHE A 283 -1.78 17.42 4.10
N TYR A 284 -2.75 16.92 3.36
CA TYR A 284 -4.16 16.78 3.77
C TYR A 284 -4.37 15.95 5.04
N LEU A 285 -3.45 15.01 5.39
CA LEU A 285 -3.52 14.26 6.63
C LEU A 285 -3.39 15.18 7.86
N ALA A 286 -2.44 16.11 7.85
CA ALA A 286 -2.28 17.08 8.95
C ALA A 286 -3.47 18.04 9.04
N MET A 287 -4.04 18.47 7.90
CA MET A 287 -5.26 19.29 7.89
C MET A 287 -6.41 18.56 8.55
N MET A 288 -6.61 17.30 8.22
CA MET A 288 -7.69 16.50 8.78
C MET A 288 -7.53 16.32 10.30
N GLU A 289 -6.31 16.06 10.77
CA GLU A 289 -6.02 15.97 12.21
C GLU A 289 -6.23 17.31 12.94
N GLN A 290 -5.88 18.42 12.31
CA GLN A 290 -6.20 19.75 12.85
C GLN A 290 -7.72 19.95 12.94
N SER A 291 -8.47 19.52 11.93
CA SER A 291 -9.94 19.58 11.97
C SER A 291 -10.51 18.82 13.18
N TYR A 292 -9.99 17.62 13.48
CA TYR A 292 -10.42 16.86 14.66
C TYR A 292 -10.08 17.58 15.96
N LEU A 293 -8.87 18.10 16.09
CA LEU A 293 -8.44 18.78 17.31
C LEU A 293 -9.20 20.10 17.55
N TYR A 294 -9.43 20.87 16.50
CA TYR A 294 -10.21 22.13 16.63
C TYR A 294 -11.65 21.84 17.06
N GLU A 295 -12.29 20.78 16.53
CA GLU A 295 -13.62 20.40 16.99
C GLU A 295 -13.62 20.00 18.47
N GLU A 296 -12.67 19.16 18.91
CA GLU A 296 -12.52 18.75 20.31
C GLU A 296 -12.30 19.97 21.25
N MET A 297 -11.65 21.02 20.75
CA MET A 297 -11.40 22.27 21.47
C MET A 297 -12.54 23.28 21.34
N GLY A 298 -13.61 22.98 20.60
CA GLY A 298 -14.76 23.86 20.38
C GLY A 298 -14.56 24.90 19.27
N GLY A 299 -13.48 24.84 18.51
CA GLY A 299 -13.18 25.70 17.36
C GLY A 299 -13.84 25.20 16.06
N MET A 300 -15.18 25.27 16.00
CA MET A 300 -15.95 24.73 14.88
C MET A 300 -15.62 25.38 13.53
N THR A 301 -15.29 26.67 13.52
CA THR A 301 -14.95 27.42 12.29
C THR A 301 -13.64 26.90 11.69
N GLU A 302 -12.63 26.71 12.52
CA GLU A 302 -11.32 26.18 12.14
C GLU A 302 -11.42 24.71 11.75
N ALA A 303 -12.19 23.92 12.50
CA ALA A 303 -12.45 22.53 12.19
C ALA A 303 -13.05 22.37 10.79
N LEU A 304 -14.04 23.19 10.47
CA LEU A 304 -14.70 23.18 9.16
C LEU A 304 -13.77 23.64 8.03
N HIS A 305 -12.93 24.66 8.29
CA HIS A 305 -11.96 25.17 7.33
C HIS A 305 -10.98 24.06 6.90
N PHE A 306 -10.31 23.45 7.88
CA PHE A 306 -9.33 22.38 7.59
C PHE A 306 -9.95 21.12 6.98
N ALA A 307 -11.15 20.73 7.43
CA ALA A 307 -11.85 19.61 6.80
C ALA A 307 -12.19 19.87 5.33
N LYS A 308 -12.59 21.11 5.00
CA LYS A 308 -12.91 21.52 3.63
C LYS A 308 -11.67 21.48 2.74
N GLU A 309 -10.56 22.05 3.19
CA GLU A 309 -9.30 22.04 2.44
C GLU A 309 -8.78 20.61 2.23
N ALA A 310 -8.75 19.77 3.27
CA ALA A 310 -8.35 18.38 3.15
C ALA A 310 -9.24 17.58 2.18
N THR A 311 -10.56 17.85 2.21
CA THR A 311 -11.51 17.17 1.30
C THR A 311 -11.35 17.64 -0.15
N GLN A 312 -10.96 18.89 -0.39
CA GLN A 312 -10.69 19.41 -1.74
C GLN A 312 -9.42 18.79 -2.34
N LEU A 313 -8.41 18.53 -1.52
CA LEU A 313 -7.17 17.87 -1.96
C LEU A 313 -7.34 16.36 -2.19
N ASN A 314 -8.32 15.75 -1.56
CA ASN A 314 -8.61 14.33 -1.70
C ASN A 314 -10.14 14.10 -1.79
N GLU A 315 -10.72 14.51 -2.93
CA GLU A 315 -12.16 14.53 -3.14
C GLU A 315 -12.81 13.15 -3.11
N ASP A 316 -12.07 12.10 -3.47
CA ASP A 316 -12.56 10.73 -3.52
C ASP A 316 -12.55 10.04 -2.15
N ASN A 317 -11.94 10.65 -1.14
CA ASN A 317 -11.91 10.09 0.21
C ASN A 317 -13.27 10.25 0.90
N LEU A 318 -14.00 9.13 0.99
CA LEU A 318 -15.35 9.11 1.53
C LEU A 318 -15.40 9.41 3.04
N ASP A 319 -14.34 9.11 3.80
CA ASP A 319 -14.29 9.45 5.23
C ASP A 319 -14.15 10.96 5.42
N TYR A 320 -13.41 11.66 4.55
CA TYR A 320 -13.30 13.11 4.56
C TYR A 320 -14.61 13.77 4.14
N GLN A 321 -15.26 13.26 3.08
CA GLN A 321 -16.60 13.72 2.68
C GLN A 321 -17.61 13.55 3.81
N LYS A 322 -17.57 12.43 4.51
CA LYS A 322 -18.43 12.13 5.64
C LYS A 322 -18.18 13.12 6.79
N ARG A 323 -16.92 13.31 7.17
CA ARG A 323 -16.56 14.26 8.20
C ARG A 323 -17.04 15.67 7.87
N LEU A 324 -16.77 16.13 6.66
CA LEU A 324 -17.20 17.46 6.20
C LEU A 324 -18.72 17.62 6.25
N ALA A 325 -19.47 16.57 5.83
CA ALA A 325 -20.92 16.57 5.92
C ALA A 325 -21.42 16.78 7.36
N PHE A 326 -20.83 16.06 8.33
CA PHE A 326 -21.22 16.18 9.73
C PHE A 326 -20.84 17.55 10.32
N LEU A 327 -19.66 18.08 10.04
CA LEU A 327 -19.27 19.43 10.47
C LEU A 327 -20.19 20.51 9.89
N PHE A 328 -20.67 20.35 8.65
CA PHE A 328 -21.68 21.22 8.08
C PHE A 328 -23.01 21.13 8.84
N ILE A 329 -23.45 19.92 9.22
CA ILE A 329 -24.68 19.71 10.00
C ILE A 329 -24.56 20.41 11.37
N ASP A 330 -23.45 20.16 12.08
CA ASP A 330 -23.22 20.72 13.42
C ASP A 330 -23.07 22.25 13.40
N SER A 331 -22.61 22.80 12.27
CA SER A 331 -22.53 24.24 12.02
C SER A 331 -23.85 24.86 11.50
N GLY A 332 -24.91 24.06 11.33
CA GLY A 332 -26.18 24.50 10.76
C GLY A 332 -26.15 24.81 9.26
N LYS A 333 -25.10 24.41 8.56
CA LYS A 333 -24.91 24.61 7.11
C LYS A 333 -25.48 23.39 6.35
N PHE A 334 -26.80 23.27 6.40
CA PHE A 334 -27.48 22.05 5.92
C PHE A 334 -27.38 21.89 4.39
N GLU A 335 -27.48 22.99 3.63
CA GLU A 335 -27.42 22.94 2.15
C GLU A 335 -26.06 22.44 1.65
N GLU A 336 -24.97 22.89 2.27
CA GLU A 336 -23.61 22.43 1.95
C GLU A 336 -23.43 20.94 2.30
N SER A 337 -24.01 20.50 3.42
CA SER A 337 -24.00 19.10 3.84
C SER A 337 -24.65 18.17 2.82
N LEU A 338 -25.76 18.62 2.17
CA LEU A 338 -26.48 17.80 1.19
C LEU A 338 -25.59 17.37 0.02
N SER A 339 -24.69 18.23 -0.44
CA SER A 339 -23.76 17.89 -1.55
C SER A 339 -22.82 16.74 -1.18
N CYS A 340 -22.27 16.75 0.04
CA CYS A 340 -21.41 15.69 0.55
C CYS A 340 -22.19 14.38 0.77
N LEU A 341 -23.38 14.47 1.38
CA LEU A 341 -24.25 13.32 1.64
C LEU A 341 -24.73 12.65 0.36
N LYS A 342 -25.00 13.41 -0.69
CA LYS A 342 -25.37 12.90 -2.01
C LYS A 342 -24.23 12.09 -2.64
N LYS A 343 -22.97 12.58 -2.55
CA LYS A 343 -21.78 11.83 -2.99
C LYS A 343 -21.65 10.51 -2.21
N LEU A 344 -21.78 10.57 -0.88
CA LEU A 344 -21.70 9.39 -0.01
C LEU A 344 -22.72 8.31 -0.32
N VAL A 345 -23.98 8.69 -0.54
CA VAL A 345 -25.05 7.76 -0.91
C VAL A 345 -24.79 7.13 -2.28
N SER A 346 -24.26 7.90 -3.22
CA SER A 346 -23.93 7.40 -4.57
C SER A 346 -22.74 6.44 -4.57
N ALA A 347 -21.71 6.71 -3.75
CA ALA A 347 -20.50 5.90 -3.67
C ALA A 347 -20.69 4.63 -2.81
N GLU A 348 -21.44 4.75 -1.70
CA GLU A 348 -21.69 3.66 -0.76
C GLU A 348 -23.19 3.42 -0.54
N PRO A 349 -23.94 2.95 -1.53
CA PRO A 349 -25.39 2.75 -1.41
C PRO A 349 -25.78 1.65 -0.41
N SER A 350 -24.84 0.78 -0.05
CA SER A 350 -25.03 -0.27 0.96
C SER A 350 -24.95 0.24 2.41
N ARG A 351 -24.47 1.45 2.64
CA ARG A 351 -24.35 2.03 3.98
C ARG A 351 -25.62 2.74 4.40
N PHE A 352 -26.40 2.12 5.27
CA PHE A 352 -27.65 2.65 5.83
C PHE A 352 -27.53 4.07 6.37
N TYR A 353 -26.48 4.37 7.14
CA TYR A 353 -26.33 5.67 7.80
C TYR A 353 -26.20 6.85 6.83
N ASN A 354 -25.66 6.64 5.62
CA ASN A 354 -25.57 7.69 4.61
C ASN A 354 -26.96 8.10 4.15
N TRP A 355 -27.84 7.15 3.87
CA TRP A 355 -29.23 7.40 3.49
C TRP A 355 -30.02 8.07 4.61
N TYR A 356 -29.85 7.58 5.85
CA TYR A 356 -30.51 8.11 7.01
C TYR A 356 -30.14 9.58 7.26
N ALA A 357 -28.84 9.93 7.22
CA ALA A 357 -28.37 11.31 7.39
C ALA A 357 -28.82 12.21 6.23
N TYR A 358 -28.75 11.71 4.98
CA TYR A 358 -29.15 12.50 3.82
C TYR A 358 -30.64 12.86 3.87
N SER A 359 -31.50 11.91 4.13
CA SER A 359 -32.94 12.16 4.27
C SER A 359 -33.28 13.05 5.49
N GLU A 360 -32.51 12.94 6.58
CA GLU A 360 -32.70 13.78 7.76
C GLU A 360 -32.37 15.24 7.46
N VAL A 361 -31.24 15.53 6.78
CA VAL A 361 -30.89 16.89 6.41
C VAL A 361 -31.89 17.48 5.41
N LEU A 362 -32.38 16.71 4.45
CA LEU A 362 -33.45 17.14 3.54
C LEU A 362 -34.73 17.54 4.31
N MET A 363 -35.09 16.79 5.34
CA MET A 363 -36.23 17.15 6.19
C MET A 363 -35.95 18.43 7.01
N LEU A 364 -34.73 18.66 7.46
CA LEU A 364 -34.34 19.88 8.21
C LEU A 364 -34.42 21.16 7.36
N VAL A 365 -34.09 21.07 6.07
CA VAL A 365 -34.23 22.17 5.13
C VAL A 365 -35.64 22.29 4.52
N GLY A 366 -36.54 21.35 4.84
CA GLY A 366 -37.94 21.37 4.38
C GLY A 366 -38.20 20.70 3.03
N GLU A 367 -37.17 20.08 2.43
CA GLU A 367 -37.26 19.42 1.10
C GLU A 367 -37.88 18.00 1.22
N TYR A 368 -39.13 17.97 1.67
CA TYR A 368 -39.82 16.70 1.99
C TYR A 368 -40.10 15.83 0.74
N GLU A 369 -40.34 16.39 -0.44
CA GLU A 369 -40.50 15.65 -1.69
C GLU A 369 -39.23 14.93 -2.10
N GLU A 370 -38.08 15.60 -2.01
CA GLU A 370 -36.79 14.98 -2.31
C GLU A 370 -36.45 13.93 -1.24
N ALA A 371 -36.71 14.21 0.03
CA ALA A 371 -36.56 13.25 1.13
C ALA A 371 -37.35 11.96 0.88
N VAL A 372 -38.62 12.05 0.43
CA VAL A 372 -39.43 10.89 0.06
C VAL A 372 -38.80 10.11 -1.09
N THR A 373 -38.24 10.81 -2.09
CA THR A 373 -37.59 10.15 -3.22
C THR A 373 -36.35 9.36 -2.77
N VAL A 374 -35.49 9.96 -1.96
CA VAL A 374 -34.29 9.35 -1.36
C VAL A 374 -34.67 8.18 -0.46
N LEU A 375 -35.65 8.35 0.41
CA LEU A 375 -36.12 7.31 1.33
C LEU A 375 -36.73 6.11 0.58
N ASN A 376 -37.49 6.34 -0.50
CA ASN A 376 -38.03 5.27 -1.33
C ASN A 376 -36.93 4.47 -2.05
N ALA A 377 -35.81 5.09 -2.39
CA ALA A 377 -34.64 4.36 -2.87
C ALA A 377 -33.97 3.57 -1.75
N ALA A 378 -33.80 4.18 -0.58
CA ALA A 378 -33.17 3.57 0.59
C ALA A 378 -33.89 2.32 1.10
N VAL A 379 -35.23 2.34 1.19
CA VAL A 379 -36.02 1.20 1.71
C VAL A 379 -35.99 -0.02 0.80
N LYS A 380 -35.59 0.10 -0.47
CA LYS A 380 -35.39 -1.04 -1.38
C LYS A 380 -34.23 -1.93 -0.97
N SER A 381 -33.16 -1.32 -0.45
CA SER A 381 -31.93 -1.99 -0.03
C SER A 381 -31.82 -2.15 1.49
N HIS A 382 -32.49 -1.27 2.25
CA HIS A 382 -32.42 -1.24 3.72
C HIS A 382 -33.79 -1.34 4.34
N HIS A 383 -34.19 -2.55 4.77
CA HIS A 383 -35.50 -2.80 5.37
C HIS A 383 -35.48 -2.45 6.88
N ARG A 384 -35.31 -1.15 7.21
CA ARG A 384 -35.16 -0.67 8.59
C ARG A 384 -36.31 0.27 9.01
N ALA A 385 -36.77 0.09 10.24
CA ALA A 385 -37.89 0.86 10.80
C ALA A 385 -37.64 2.37 10.78
N GLU A 386 -36.40 2.81 11.03
CA GLU A 386 -36.03 4.22 11.08
C GLU A 386 -36.37 4.94 9.77
N LEU A 387 -36.11 4.33 8.61
CA LEU A 387 -36.46 4.94 7.31
C LEU A 387 -37.95 5.07 7.10
N PHE A 388 -38.73 4.11 7.54
CA PHE A 388 -40.19 4.18 7.47
C PHE A 388 -40.78 5.22 8.43
N TYR A 389 -40.15 5.46 9.59
CA TYR A 389 -40.53 6.57 10.46
C TYR A 389 -40.24 7.92 9.78
N GLN A 390 -39.09 8.06 9.11
CA GLN A 390 -38.74 9.29 8.32
C GLN A 390 -39.73 9.47 7.17
N LEU A 391 -40.05 8.40 6.39
CA LEU A 391 -41.09 8.45 5.33
C LEU A 391 -42.42 8.91 5.86
N SER A 392 -42.85 8.35 7.00
CA SER A 392 -44.12 8.73 7.64
C SER A 392 -44.14 10.21 7.99
N ASN A 393 -43.02 10.72 8.58
CA ASN A 393 -42.87 12.14 8.91
C ASN A 393 -42.92 13.03 7.65
N CYS A 394 -42.22 12.65 6.58
CA CYS A 394 -42.29 13.38 5.31
C CYS A 394 -43.71 13.44 4.74
N PHE A 395 -44.41 12.30 4.67
CA PHE A 395 -45.79 12.24 4.14
C PHE A 395 -46.78 13.09 4.96
N PHE A 396 -46.64 13.10 6.29
CA PHE A 396 -47.50 13.96 7.13
C PHE A 396 -47.21 15.45 6.88
N ASN A 397 -45.97 15.85 6.74
CA ASN A 397 -45.63 17.24 6.39
C ASN A 397 -46.16 17.62 4.99
N LEU A 398 -46.17 16.70 4.04
CA LEU A 398 -46.75 16.86 2.71
C LEU A 398 -48.27 16.74 2.68
N LYS A 399 -48.94 16.61 3.83
CA LYS A 399 -50.39 16.42 3.97
C LYS A 399 -50.93 15.16 3.27
N GLN A 400 -50.10 14.15 3.03
CA GLN A 400 -50.47 12.86 2.44
C GLN A 400 -50.75 11.83 3.55
N GLN A 401 -51.86 12.01 4.25
CA GLN A 401 -52.22 11.25 5.48
C GLN A 401 -52.19 9.72 5.28
N ASP A 402 -52.79 9.22 4.19
CA ASP A 402 -52.90 7.76 3.98
C ASP A 402 -51.53 7.09 3.83
N LYS A 403 -50.61 7.71 3.05
CA LYS A 403 -49.22 7.24 2.89
C LYS A 403 -48.42 7.35 4.17
N GLY A 404 -48.66 8.44 4.94
CA GLY A 404 -48.01 8.63 6.24
C GLY A 404 -48.40 7.51 7.23
N VAL A 405 -49.68 7.15 7.29
CA VAL A 405 -50.19 6.06 8.14
C VAL A 405 -49.63 4.71 7.66
N GLU A 406 -49.62 4.44 6.35
CA GLU A 406 -49.06 3.21 5.79
C GLU A 406 -47.58 3.02 6.16
N SER A 407 -46.80 4.08 5.99
CA SER A 407 -45.37 4.07 6.35
C SER A 407 -45.17 3.85 7.84
N LEU A 408 -46.00 4.49 8.67
CA LEU A 408 -45.94 4.34 10.12
C LEU A 408 -46.30 2.91 10.56
N GLN A 409 -47.28 2.27 9.90
CA GLN A 409 -47.60 0.88 10.16
C GLN A 409 -46.46 -0.05 9.87
N LYS A 410 -45.77 0.13 8.72
CA LYS A 410 -44.58 -0.64 8.37
C LYS A 410 -43.44 -0.44 9.39
N ALA A 411 -43.20 0.80 9.82
CA ALA A 411 -42.18 1.11 10.84
C ALA A 411 -42.49 0.37 12.17
N LEU A 412 -43.73 0.43 12.63
CA LEU A 412 -44.19 -0.25 13.85
C LEU A 412 -44.20 -1.78 13.74
N GLU A 413 -44.30 -2.33 12.54
CA GLU A 413 -44.18 -3.76 12.28
C GLU A 413 -42.75 -4.24 12.34
N LEU A 414 -41.84 -3.46 11.82
CA LEU A 414 -40.39 -3.77 11.81
C LEU A 414 -39.78 -3.63 13.21
N ASP A 415 -40.02 -2.50 13.88
CA ASP A 415 -39.52 -2.27 15.24
C ASP A 415 -40.43 -1.34 16.02
N PRO A 416 -41.32 -1.90 16.85
CA PRO A 416 -42.21 -1.11 17.70
C PRO A 416 -41.48 -0.45 18.89
N SER A 417 -40.29 -0.88 19.25
CA SER A 417 -39.53 -0.33 20.40
C SER A 417 -39.02 1.10 20.12
N LEU A 418 -38.73 1.41 18.87
CA LEU A 418 -38.25 2.75 18.42
C LEU A 418 -39.36 3.81 18.47
N ALA A 419 -40.62 3.41 18.58
CA ALA A 419 -41.74 4.35 18.51
C ALA A 419 -41.64 5.51 19.51
N LYS A 420 -41.15 5.27 20.72
CA LYS A 420 -41.02 6.31 21.76
C LYS A 420 -40.01 7.38 21.41
N ASP A 421 -38.86 6.96 20.88
CA ASP A 421 -37.77 7.87 20.51
C ASP A 421 -38.09 8.63 19.21
N MET A 422 -38.70 7.95 18.24
CA MET A 422 -39.15 8.56 17.00
C MET A 422 -40.28 9.59 17.20
N GLN A 423 -41.19 9.38 18.21
CA GLN A 423 -42.21 10.39 18.59
C GLN A 423 -41.57 11.64 19.21
N LYS A 424 -40.44 11.52 19.90
CA LYS A 424 -39.70 12.69 20.39
C LYS A 424 -39.05 13.43 19.24
N LYS A 425 -38.44 12.70 18.29
CA LYS A 425 -37.75 13.26 17.15
C LYS A 425 -38.71 13.87 16.12
N TYR A 426 -39.85 13.26 15.89
CA TYR A 426 -40.88 13.67 14.93
C TYR A 426 -42.20 13.86 15.63
N PRO A 427 -42.49 15.05 16.23
CA PRO A 427 -43.69 15.27 17.04
C PRO A 427 -45.02 15.00 16.29
N PHE A 428 -45.06 15.26 14.99
CA PHE A 428 -46.25 15.04 14.15
C PHE A 428 -46.78 13.61 14.12
N ILE A 429 -45.89 12.61 14.31
CA ILE A 429 -46.32 11.20 14.30
C ILE A 429 -46.92 10.74 15.65
N LYS A 430 -46.89 11.57 16.71
CA LYS A 430 -47.22 11.16 18.08
C LYS A 430 -48.68 10.70 18.23
N ASP A 431 -49.61 11.46 17.68
CA ASP A 431 -51.04 11.12 17.78
C ASP A 431 -51.41 9.99 16.82
N GLU A 432 -50.75 9.92 15.68
CA GLU A 432 -50.99 8.87 14.70
C GLU A 432 -50.47 7.49 15.18
N VAL A 433 -49.36 7.44 15.91
CA VAL A 433 -48.87 6.20 16.54
C VAL A 433 -49.91 5.62 17.50
N LYS A 434 -50.60 6.48 18.27
CA LYS A 434 -51.70 6.03 19.17
C LYS A 434 -52.87 5.44 18.39
N LYS A 435 -53.29 6.12 17.30
CA LYS A 435 -54.40 5.65 16.45
C LYS A 435 -54.07 4.32 15.79
N VAL A 436 -52.88 4.16 15.22
CA VAL A 436 -52.43 2.93 14.58
C VAL A 436 -52.35 1.76 15.58
N LYS A 437 -51.78 2.00 16.78
CA LYS A 437 -51.77 0.98 17.85
C LYS A 437 -53.17 0.56 18.28
N THR A 438 -54.10 1.51 18.42
CA THR A 438 -55.50 1.23 18.82
C THR A 438 -56.30 0.45 17.74
N ALA A 439 -56.03 0.77 16.46
CA ALA A 439 -56.67 0.08 15.35
C ALA A 439 -56.19 -1.40 15.21
N LYS A 440 -54.90 -1.68 15.52
CA LYS A 440 -54.36 -3.07 15.54
C LYS A 440 -54.98 -3.92 16.66
N VAL A 441 -55.27 -3.31 17.83
CA VAL A 441 -55.91 -4.02 18.95
C VAL A 441 -57.36 -4.39 18.59
N LYS A 442 -58.09 -3.49 17.89
CA LYS A 442 -59.49 -3.75 17.46
C LYS A 442 -59.60 -4.77 16.31
N LYS A 443 -58.53 -5.04 15.54
CA LYS A 443 -58.51 -6.08 14.49
C LYS A 443 -58.09 -7.46 15.01
N LYS A 444 -57.55 -7.55 16.23
CA LYS A 444 -57.18 -8.82 16.88
C LYS A 444 -58.24 -9.38 17.83
N ASN A 445 -59.27 -8.59 18.17
CA ASN A 445 -60.48 -8.97 18.87
C ASN A 445 -61.66 -9.06 17.89
#